data_ae12f05c9342c1b46458a69c414f47ac
#
_entry.id   ae12f05c9342c1b46458a69c414f47ac
#
_cell.length_a   1.000
_cell.length_b   1.000
_cell.length_c   1.000
_cell.angle_alpha   90.00
_cell.angle_beta   90.00
_cell.angle_gamma   90.00
#
_symmetry.space_group_name_H-M   'P 1'
#
loop_
_entity.id
_entity.type
_entity.pdbx_description
1 polymer ?
#
loop_
_entity_poly.entity_id
_entity_poly.type
_entity_poly.pdbx_seq_one_letter_code
_entity_poly.pdbx_strand_id
1 'polypeptide(L)'
;MNNVTITDLKKIISNMKKILIISHYNPDGDAIGSSFGLANYCESIGIEAHVYNRDQVPIYLNFLATKNFHNSVKTIPDNIDLYMLLDFNDLERSGDEMMAYLQKILNHKKPAIIIDHHENNKIKSANLFIDSKASSTGILIYRLISRFKKKINSEVATCLLTSIITDTSSFKNSNSNIESFAVSSTLLDLGADLELINKNIFRLG
;
A
#
# COMPACT_ATOMS: atom_id res chain seq x y z
N MET A 1 17.86 12.18 -1.14
CA MET A 1 16.60 11.89 -0.43
C MET A 1 15.84 13.19 -0.29
N ASN A 2 14.64 13.22 -0.80
CA ASN A 2 13.74 14.34 -0.55
C ASN A 2 12.51 13.79 0.18
N ASN A 3 12.21 14.35 1.34
CA ASN A 3 10.89 14.15 1.92
C ASN A 3 9.88 14.81 1.00
N VAL A 4 8.88 14.06 0.57
CA VAL A 4 7.80 14.55 -0.28
C VAL A 4 6.55 14.76 0.56
N THR A 5 5.78 15.79 0.21
CA THR A 5 4.48 16.05 0.83
C THR A 5 3.38 15.23 0.13
N ILE A 6 2.22 15.10 0.77
CA ILE A 6 1.02 14.50 0.13
C ILE A 6 0.66 15.22 -1.16
N THR A 7 0.84 16.53 -1.21
CA THR A 7 0.57 17.34 -2.41
C THR A 7 1.53 16.99 -3.55
N ASP A 8 2.82 16.78 -3.22
CA ASP A 8 3.81 16.33 -4.20
C ASP A 8 3.50 14.92 -4.70
N LEU A 9 3.15 13.99 -3.80
CA LEU A 9 2.73 12.63 -4.15
C LEU A 9 1.56 12.63 -5.13
N LYS A 10 0.50 13.39 -4.82
CA LYS A 10 -0.64 13.53 -5.71
C LYS A 10 -0.21 14.02 -7.09
N LYS A 11 0.62 15.07 -7.15
CA LYS A 11 1.11 15.64 -8.41
C LYS A 11 1.94 14.63 -9.20
N ILE A 12 2.83 13.89 -8.54
CA ILE A 12 3.64 12.85 -9.18
C ILE A 12 2.71 11.78 -9.77
N ILE A 13 1.86 11.16 -8.94
CA ILE A 13 0.97 10.07 -9.37
C ILE A 13 0.03 10.50 -10.50
N SER A 14 -0.52 11.72 -10.45
CA SER A 14 -1.44 12.23 -11.49
C SER A 14 -0.82 12.33 -12.89
N ASN A 15 0.51 12.28 -13.00
CA ASN A 15 1.22 12.33 -14.29
C ASN A 15 1.68 10.95 -14.76
N MET A 16 1.41 9.88 -14.01
CA MET A 16 1.82 8.52 -14.36
C MET A 16 0.71 7.81 -15.13
N LYS A 17 1.12 6.87 -15.99
CA LYS A 17 0.21 6.00 -16.72
C LYS A 17 0.26 4.57 -16.19
N LYS A 18 1.44 4.14 -15.73
CA LYS A 18 1.68 2.78 -15.24
C LYS A 18 2.54 2.80 -13.98
N ILE A 19 2.04 2.20 -12.91
CA ILE A 19 2.75 2.13 -11.63
C ILE A 19 2.94 0.68 -11.19
N LEU A 20 4.05 0.42 -10.48
CA LEU A 20 4.30 -0.83 -9.77
C LEU A 20 4.34 -0.57 -8.27
N ILE A 21 3.48 -1.24 -7.54
CA ILE A 21 3.38 -1.20 -6.08
C ILE A 21 4.03 -2.47 -5.54
N ILE A 22 4.91 -2.34 -4.56
CA ILE A 22 5.70 -3.44 -3.99
C ILE A 22 5.58 -3.36 -2.49
N SER A 23 5.30 -4.51 -1.85
CA SER A 23 5.30 -4.64 -0.38
C SER A 23 6.26 -5.72 0.09
N HIS A 24 6.44 -5.86 1.40
CA HIS A 24 7.37 -6.83 2.00
C HIS A 24 6.90 -8.28 1.81
N TYR A 25 7.85 -9.25 1.77
CA TYR A 25 7.55 -10.68 1.77
C TYR A 25 6.89 -11.10 3.11
N ASN A 26 6.24 -12.26 3.12
CA ASN A 26 5.33 -12.66 4.20
C ASN A 26 4.31 -11.55 4.49
N PRO A 27 3.51 -11.15 3.49
CA PRO A 27 2.68 -9.97 3.60
C PRO A 27 1.56 -10.19 4.62
N ASP A 28 1.35 -9.19 5.44
CA ASP A 28 0.23 -9.12 6.38
C ASP A 28 -0.93 -8.29 5.81
N GLY A 29 -1.91 -7.99 6.65
CA GLY A 29 -3.08 -7.24 6.23
C GLY A 29 -2.78 -5.77 5.94
N ASP A 30 -1.73 -5.17 6.53
CA ASP A 30 -1.32 -3.81 6.18
C ASP A 30 -0.65 -3.78 4.81
N ALA A 31 0.30 -4.68 4.56
CA ALA A 31 0.98 -4.80 3.27
C ALA A 31 0.00 -5.05 2.11
N ILE A 32 -0.92 -6.00 2.24
CA ILE A 32 -1.89 -6.34 1.19
C ILE A 32 -2.98 -5.28 1.09
N GLY A 33 -3.57 -4.85 2.23
CA GLY A 33 -4.65 -3.87 2.25
C GLY A 33 -4.24 -2.52 1.68
N SER A 34 -3.07 -2.00 2.06
CA SER A 34 -2.55 -0.74 1.53
C SER A 34 -2.20 -0.84 0.04
N SER A 35 -1.56 -1.95 -0.37
CA SER A 35 -1.16 -2.16 -1.77
C SER A 35 -2.36 -2.32 -2.71
N PHE A 36 -3.33 -3.17 -2.34
CA PHE A 36 -4.52 -3.39 -3.17
C PHE A 36 -5.45 -2.17 -3.15
N GLY A 37 -5.57 -1.49 -2.00
CA GLY A 37 -6.34 -0.26 -1.89
C GLY A 37 -5.79 0.84 -2.82
N LEU A 38 -4.47 1.04 -2.83
CA LEU A 38 -3.83 1.99 -3.74
C LEU A 38 -3.98 1.57 -5.21
N ALA A 39 -3.73 0.29 -5.53
CA ALA A 39 -3.84 -0.21 -6.91
C ALA A 39 -5.25 -0.03 -7.47
N ASN A 40 -6.27 -0.47 -6.75
CA ASN A 40 -7.66 -0.37 -7.16
C ASN A 40 -8.11 1.09 -7.30
N TYR A 41 -7.61 1.98 -6.41
CA TYR A 41 -7.87 3.41 -6.56
C TYR A 41 -7.22 3.98 -7.83
N CYS A 42 -5.95 3.67 -8.10
CA CYS A 42 -5.25 4.11 -9.31
C CYS A 42 -5.96 3.63 -10.58
N GLU A 43 -6.39 2.37 -10.64
CA GLU A 43 -7.20 1.85 -11.76
C GLU A 43 -8.49 2.65 -11.93
N SER A 44 -9.15 3.03 -10.84
CA SER A 44 -10.40 3.80 -10.89
C SER A 44 -10.23 5.21 -11.49
N ILE A 45 -9.03 5.75 -11.47
CA ILE A 45 -8.69 7.06 -12.06
C ILE A 45 -7.94 6.96 -13.39
N GLY A 46 -7.85 5.75 -13.96
CA GLY A 46 -7.26 5.51 -15.28
C GLY A 46 -5.75 5.32 -15.31
N ILE A 47 -5.14 5.02 -14.17
CA ILE A 47 -3.72 4.67 -14.05
C ILE A 47 -3.61 3.15 -13.96
N GLU A 48 -2.89 2.52 -14.91
CA GLU A 48 -2.61 1.08 -14.88
C GLU A 48 -1.73 0.74 -13.66
N ALA A 49 -2.25 -0.07 -12.74
CA ALA A 49 -1.57 -0.40 -11.51
C ALA A 49 -1.26 -1.90 -11.42
N HIS A 50 -0.01 -2.21 -11.09
CA HIS A 50 0.48 -3.56 -10.85
C HIS A 50 0.93 -3.68 -9.41
N VAL A 51 0.65 -4.80 -8.77
CA VAL A 51 1.11 -5.12 -7.42
C VAL A 51 2.05 -6.30 -7.49
N TYR A 52 3.20 -6.19 -6.87
CA TYR A 52 4.13 -7.29 -6.68
C TYR A 52 4.29 -7.62 -5.20
N ASN A 53 4.21 -8.91 -4.91
CA ASN A 53 4.72 -9.48 -3.67
C ASN A 53 5.40 -10.82 -3.98
N ARG A 54 6.53 -11.12 -3.33
CA ARG A 54 7.24 -12.41 -3.51
C ARG A 54 6.33 -13.59 -3.19
N ASP A 55 5.51 -13.45 -2.15
CA ASP A 55 4.66 -14.50 -1.65
C ASP A 55 3.22 -14.35 -2.16
N GLN A 56 2.48 -15.44 -2.16
CA GLN A 56 1.06 -15.42 -2.46
C GLN A 56 0.30 -14.64 -1.40
N VAL A 57 -0.85 -14.11 -1.77
CA VAL A 57 -1.77 -13.50 -0.81
C VAL A 57 -2.14 -14.54 0.26
N PRO A 58 -1.97 -14.25 1.55
CA PRO A 58 -2.39 -15.15 2.62
C PRO A 58 -3.87 -15.53 2.49
N ILE A 59 -4.22 -16.79 2.78
CA ILE A 59 -5.57 -17.32 2.56
C ILE A 59 -6.67 -16.48 3.23
N TYR A 60 -6.37 -15.94 4.43
CA TYR A 60 -7.30 -15.10 5.18
C TYR A 60 -7.46 -13.68 4.59
N LEU A 61 -6.65 -13.30 3.59
CA LEU A 61 -6.74 -12.04 2.85
C LEU A 61 -7.26 -12.23 1.41
N ASN A 62 -7.57 -13.47 0.98
CA ASN A 62 -8.03 -13.75 -0.38
C ASN A 62 -9.39 -13.10 -0.73
N PHE A 63 -10.08 -12.53 0.24
CA PHE A 63 -11.29 -11.73 -0.02
C PHE A 63 -10.98 -10.35 -0.59
N LEU A 64 -9.72 -9.90 -0.44
CA LEU A 64 -9.22 -8.71 -1.11
C LEU A 64 -8.69 -9.10 -2.49
N ALA A 65 -8.97 -8.28 -3.48
CA ALA A 65 -8.56 -8.53 -4.86
C ALA A 65 -7.95 -7.28 -5.51
N THR A 66 -7.07 -7.50 -6.47
CA THR A 66 -6.59 -6.49 -7.41
C THR A 66 -6.43 -7.10 -8.79
N LYS A 67 -6.50 -6.28 -9.83
CA LYS A 67 -6.51 -6.73 -11.22
C LYS A 67 -5.19 -7.38 -11.64
N ASN A 68 -4.06 -6.80 -11.25
CA ASN A 68 -2.74 -7.19 -11.75
C ASN A 68 -1.82 -7.51 -10.55
N PHE A 69 -1.83 -8.76 -10.10
CA PHE A 69 -0.97 -9.25 -9.04
C PHE A 69 0.14 -10.16 -9.59
N HIS A 70 1.38 -9.96 -9.14
CA HIS A 70 2.58 -10.64 -9.62
C HIS A 70 3.37 -11.24 -8.45
N ASN A 71 3.83 -12.49 -8.61
CA ASN A 71 4.74 -13.18 -7.67
C ASN A 71 6.13 -13.41 -8.28
N SER A 72 6.36 -13.00 -9.52
CA SER A 72 7.65 -13.10 -10.19
C SER A 72 7.98 -11.80 -10.87
N VAL A 73 9.23 -11.37 -10.73
CA VAL A 73 9.76 -10.18 -11.44
C VAL A 73 9.63 -10.32 -12.96
N LYS A 74 9.67 -11.56 -13.47
CA LYS A 74 9.54 -11.86 -14.91
C LYS A 74 8.16 -11.55 -15.49
N THR A 75 7.14 -11.48 -14.64
CA THR A 75 5.76 -11.17 -15.08
C THR A 75 5.40 -9.69 -14.97
N ILE A 76 6.29 -8.89 -14.38
CA ILE A 76 6.13 -7.44 -14.30
C ILE A 76 6.24 -6.85 -15.70
N PRO A 77 5.30 -6.00 -16.13
CA PRO A 77 5.37 -5.39 -17.45
C PRO A 77 6.51 -4.39 -17.57
N ASP A 78 6.98 -4.20 -18.78
CA ASP A 78 7.93 -3.14 -19.10
C ASP A 78 7.29 -1.74 -18.97
N ASN A 79 8.14 -0.72 -19.02
CA ASN A 79 7.72 0.70 -19.05
C ASN A 79 6.91 1.16 -17.82
N ILE A 80 7.33 0.73 -16.63
CA ILE A 80 6.84 1.28 -15.36
C ILE A 80 7.32 2.73 -15.24
N ASP A 81 6.37 3.65 -15.02
CA ASP A 81 6.64 5.08 -14.84
C ASP A 81 7.04 5.40 -13.40
N LEU A 82 6.45 4.69 -12.42
CA LEU A 82 6.67 4.95 -11.00
C LEU A 82 6.68 3.65 -10.19
N TYR A 83 7.67 3.50 -9.32
CA TYR A 83 7.79 2.41 -8.35
C TYR A 83 7.36 2.91 -6.97
N MET A 84 6.38 2.26 -6.36
CA MET A 84 5.86 2.61 -5.04
C MET A 84 6.12 1.47 -4.07
N LEU A 85 6.97 1.73 -3.07
CA LEU A 85 7.35 0.77 -2.05
C LEU A 85 6.52 1.05 -0.81
N LEU A 86 5.67 0.10 -0.43
CA LEU A 86 4.73 0.27 0.68
C LEU A 86 5.08 -0.66 1.84
N ASP A 87 5.02 -0.11 3.04
CA ASP A 87 5.07 -0.90 4.27
C ASP A 87 6.37 -1.69 4.47
N PHE A 88 7.50 -1.11 4.07
CA PHE A 88 8.81 -1.66 4.43
C PHE A 88 9.93 -0.62 4.37
N ASN A 89 10.89 -0.75 5.27
CA ASN A 89 11.97 0.18 5.50
C ASN A 89 13.34 -0.33 5.05
N ASP A 90 13.42 -1.53 4.48
CA ASP A 90 14.65 -2.17 4.01
C ASP A 90 14.38 -2.97 2.74
N LEU A 91 15.21 -2.81 1.69
CA LEU A 91 15.05 -3.53 0.42
C LEU A 91 15.11 -5.05 0.57
N GLU A 92 15.84 -5.57 1.55
CA GLU A 92 15.89 -6.99 1.84
C GLU A 92 14.50 -7.58 2.09
N ARG A 93 13.58 -6.79 2.66
CA ARG A 93 12.19 -7.21 2.90
C ARG A 93 11.35 -7.40 1.64
N SER A 94 11.85 -7.03 0.46
CA SER A 94 11.17 -7.35 -0.82
C SER A 94 11.50 -8.75 -1.36
N GLY A 95 12.50 -9.44 -0.78
CA GLY A 95 13.05 -10.71 -1.26
C GLY A 95 14.14 -10.54 -2.31
N ASP A 96 15.02 -11.53 -2.45
CA ASP A 96 16.29 -11.40 -3.19
C ASP A 96 16.08 -10.99 -4.66
N GLU A 97 15.13 -11.60 -5.37
CA GLU A 97 14.86 -11.30 -6.79
C GLU A 97 14.37 -9.87 -6.97
N MET A 98 13.43 -9.43 -6.14
CA MET A 98 12.89 -8.08 -6.18
C MET A 98 13.92 -7.07 -5.65
N MET A 99 14.69 -7.39 -4.64
CA MET A 99 15.77 -6.53 -4.15
C MET A 99 16.78 -6.22 -5.25
N ALA A 100 17.26 -7.24 -5.99
CA ALA A 100 18.17 -7.04 -7.12
C ALA A 100 17.54 -6.19 -8.24
N TYR A 101 16.26 -6.40 -8.53
CA TYR A 101 15.49 -5.58 -9.47
C TYR A 101 15.40 -4.12 -9.01
N LEU A 102 15.04 -3.87 -7.76
CA LEU A 102 14.94 -2.52 -7.19
C LEU A 102 16.28 -1.81 -7.13
N GLN A 103 17.35 -2.49 -6.78
CA GLN A 103 18.71 -1.91 -6.81
C GLN A 103 19.05 -1.41 -8.21
N LYS A 104 18.75 -2.19 -9.26
CA LYS A 104 18.95 -1.77 -10.65
C LYS A 104 18.10 -0.53 -10.98
N ILE A 105 16.82 -0.52 -10.60
CA ILE A 105 15.90 0.61 -10.82
C ILE A 105 16.40 1.88 -10.14
N LEU A 106 16.80 1.79 -8.88
CA LEU A 106 17.29 2.92 -8.09
C LEU A 106 18.64 3.45 -8.60
N ASN A 107 19.55 2.56 -9.01
CA ASN A 107 20.82 2.95 -9.60
C ASN A 107 20.65 3.70 -10.94
N HIS A 108 19.60 3.37 -11.71
CA HIS A 108 19.24 4.10 -12.93
C HIS A 108 18.37 5.35 -12.68
N LYS A 109 18.21 5.74 -11.40
CA LYS A 109 17.43 6.91 -10.97
C LYS A 109 15.99 6.93 -11.52
N LYS A 110 15.37 5.76 -11.67
CA LYS A 110 13.98 5.64 -12.02
C LYS A 110 13.11 6.23 -10.90
N PRO A 111 11.97 6.85 -11.20
CA PRO A 111 11.10 7.41 -10.17
C PRO A 111 10.65 6.35 -9.17
N ALA A 112 11.00 6.54 -7.90
CA ALA A 112 10.63 5.64 -6.81
C ALA A 112 10.18 6.45 -5.58
N ILE A 113 9.14 5.97 -4.91
CA ILE A 113 8.58 6.57 -3.70
C ILE A 113 8.38 5.48 -2.67
N ILE A 114 8.76 5.76 -1.43
CA ILE A 114 8.47 4.91 -0.27
C ILE A 114 7.35 5.58 0.52
N ILE A 115 6.31 4.82 0.84
CA ILE A 115 5.25 5.21 1.77
C ILE A 115 5.24 4.19 2.90
N ASP A 116 5.57 4.63 4.10
CA ASP A 116 5.78 3.74 5.23
C ASP A 116 5.47 4.45 6.55
N HIS A 117 5.04 3.69 7.56
CA HIS A 117 4.83 4.19 8.90
C HIS A 117 5.90 3.71 9.89
N HIS A 118 6.85 2.87 9.46
CA HIS A 118 7.95 2.42 10.29
C HIS A 118 9.02 3.50 10.46
N GLU A 119 9.63 3.54 11.65
CA GLU A 119 10.82 4.36 11.90
C GLU A 119 12.06 3.76 11.21
N ASN A 120 13.10 4.59 11.02
CA ASN A 120 14.44 4.14 10.59
C ASN A 120 14.47 3.50 9.19
N ASN A 121 13.91 4.16 8.18
CA ASN A 121 14.04 3.70 6.80
C ASN A 121 15.49 3.73 6.31
N LYS A 122 15.98 2.59 5.81
CA LYS A 122 17.35 2.40 5.31
C LYS A 122 17.50 2.65 3.80
N ILE A 123 16.41 2.81 3.07
CA ILE A 123 16.40 2.94 1.61
C ILE A 123 16.73 4.38 1.21
N LYS A 124 17.93 4.61 0.66
CA LYS A 124 18.47 5.97 0.47
C LYS A 124 18.23 6.60 -0.91
N SER A 125 17.75 5.86 -1.89
CA SER A 125 17.72 6.30 -3.29
C SER A 125 16.33 6.61 -3.83
N ALA A 126 15.32 6.71 -2.96
CA ALA A 126 13.94 7.03 -3.31
C ALA A 126 13.45 8.30 -2.62
N ASN A 127 12.33 8.86 -3.07
CA ASN A 127 11.60 9.88 -2.33
C ASN A 127 10.85 9.22 -1.16
N LEU A 128 10.77 9.91 -0.02
CA LEU A 128 10.22 9.35 1.22
C LEU A 128 8.96 10.11 1.64
N PHE A 129 7.90 9.36 1.93
CA PHE A 129 6.73 9.82 2.66
C PHE A 129 6.53 8.88 3.86
N ILE A 130 7.12 9.25 4.99
CA ILE A 130 7.13 8.44 6.21
C ILE A 130 6.47 9.23 7.33
N ASP A 131 5.54 8.58 8.04
CA ASP A 131 4.94 9.12 9.25
C ASP A 131 4.70 8.02 10.28
N SER A 132 5.62 7.89 11.24
CA SER A 132 5.54 6.89 12.32
C SER A 132 4.41 7.11 13.34
N LYS A 133 3.67 8.22 13.22
CA LYS A 133 2.46 8.46 14.02
C LYS A 133 1.22 7.84 13.38
N ALA A 134 1.27 7.49 12.11
CA ALA A 134 0.19 6.76 11.46
C ALA A 134 0.13 5.34 12.03
N SER A 135 -1.06 4.83 12.27
CA SER A 135 -1.25 3.49 12.83
C SER A 135 -1.01 2.37 11.82
N SER A 136 -0.98 2.67 10.53
CA SER A 136 -0.73 1.72 9.43
C SER A 136 -0.36 2.47 8.15
N THR A 137 0.21 1.76 7.20
CA THR A 137 0.44 2.28 5.84
C THR A 137 -0.88 2.60 5.14
N GLY A 138 -1.97 1.86 5.42
CA GLY A 138 -3.31 2.16 4.91
C GLY A 138 -3.82 3.54 5.28
N ILE A 139 -3.50 4.08 6.47
CA ILE A 139 -3.79 5.47 6.84
C ILE A 139 -3.09 6.46 5.89
N LEU A 140 -1.84 6.22 5.57
CA LEU A 140 -1.06 7.07 4.66
C LEU A 140 -1.63 7.04 3.24
N ILE A 141 -2.04 5.87 2.77
CA ILE A 141 -2.71 5.71 1.48
C ILE A 141 -4.07 6.43 1.48
N TYR A 142 -4.88 6.30 2.55
CA TYR A 142 -6.13 7.05 2.68
C TYR A 142 -5.90 8.56 2.60
N ARG A 143 -4.93 9.10 3.35
CA ARG A 143 -4.56 10.53 3.29
C ARG A 143 -4.21 10.97 1.88
N LEU A 144 -3.49 10.14 1.12
CA LEU A 144 -3.07 10.40 -0.25
C LEU A 144 -4.26 10.41 -1.21
N ILE A 145 -5.03 9.33 -1.26
CA ILE A 145 -6.12 9.18 -2.24
C ILE A 145 -7.28 10.13 -1.98
N SER A 146 -7.51 10.54 -0.73
CA SER A 146 -8.50 11.58 -0.36
C SER A 146 -8.20 12.95 -0.96
N ARG A 147 -6.98 13.18 -1.48
CA ARG A 147 -6.63 14.44 -2.18
C ARG A 147 -7.08 14.47 -3.63
N PHE A 148 -7.50 13.35 -4.18
CA PHE A 148 -8.03 13.29 -5.54
C PHE A 148 -9.52 13.61 -5.56
N LYS A 149 -10.04 13.96 -6.76
CA LYS A 149 -11.49 14.28 -6.92
C LYS A 149 -12.37 13.03 -6.97
N LYS A 150 -11.81 11.91 -7.39
CA LYS A 150 -12.54 10.64 -7.50
C LYS A 150 -12.86 10.10 -6.11
N LYS A 151 -14.11 9.75 -5.89
CA LYS A 151 -14.54 9.12 -4.63
C LYS A 151 -13.91 7.73 -4.45
N ILE A 152 -13.61 7.39 -3.22
CA ILE A 152 -13.20 6.05 -2.81
C ILE A 152 -14.44 5.15 -2.87
N ASN A 153 -14.35 4.02 -3.54
CA ASN A 153 -15.43 3.02 -3.58
C ASN A 153 -15.33 2.04 -2.42
N SER A 154 -16.33 1.19 -2.25
CA SER A 154 -16.40 0.21 -1.16
C SER A 154 -15.27 -0.82 -1.18
N GLU A 155 -14.80 -1.21 -2.37
CA GLU A 155 -13.69 -2.16 -2.53
C GLU A 155 -12.38 -1.57 -2.00
N VAL A 156 -12.03 -0.36 -2.42
CA VAL A 156 -10.87 0.39 -1.90
C VAL A 156 -11.01 0.64 -0.40
N ALA A 157 -12.21 1.03 0.05
CA ALA A 157 -12.49 1.26 1.48
C ALA A 157 -12.28 -0.02 2.30
N THR A 158 -12.72 -1.18 1.80
CA THR A 158 -12.52 -2.49 2.47
C THR A 158 -11.03 -2.84 2.55
N CYS A 159 -10.27 -2.64 1.49
CA CYS A 159 -8.81 -2.85 1.51
C CYS A 159 -8.13 -2.01 2.60
N LEU A 160 -8.41 -0.70 2.63
CA LEU A 160 -7.78 0.20 3.60
C LEU A 160 -8.23 -0.05 5.03
N LEU A 161 -9.51 -0.40 5.25
CA LEU A 161 -10.01 -0.75 6.57
C LEU A 161 -9.36 -2.06 7.07
N THR A 162 -9.12 -3.02 6.18
CA THR A 162 -8.38 -4.26 6.51
C THR A 162 -6.97 -3.94 7.00
N SER A 163 -6.23 -3.08 6.31
CA SER A 163 -4.91 -2.60 6.71
C SER A 163 -4.94 -2.03 8.14
N ILE A 164 -5.87 -1.11 8.43
CA ILE A 164 -5.97 -0.48 9.76
C ILE A 164 -6.31 -1.51 10.85
N ILE A 165 -7.29 -2.38 10.61
CA ILE A 165 -7.74 -3.38 11.58
C ILE A 165 -6.63 -4.38 11.91
N THR A 166 -5.88 -4.83 10.92
CA THR A 166 -4.81 -5.82 11.15
C THR A 166 -3.64 -5.21 11.91
N ASP A 167 -3.17 -4.05 11.51
CA ASP A 167 -1.99 -3.43 12.11
C ASP A 167 -2.26 -2.88 13.53
N THR A 168 -3.48 -2.46 13.80
CA THR A 168 -3.91 -2.07 15.14
C THR A 168 -4.39 -3.24 16.01
N SER A 169 -4.37 -4.49 15.49
CA SER A 169 -4.99 -5.65 16.14
C SER A 169 -6.42 -5.36 16.61
N SER A 170 -7.25 -4.82 15.73
CA SER A 170 -8.61 -4.33 16.04
C SER A 170 -8.62 -3.23 17.10
N PHE A 171 -7.74 -2.25 16.96
CA PHE A 171 -7.60 -1.09 17.86
C PHE A 171 -7.14 -1.44 19.28
N LYS A 172 -6.52 -2.60 19.48
CA LYS A 172 -5.99 -3.04 20.79
C LYS A 172 -4.54 -2.62 21.01
N ASN A 173 -3.77 -2.41 19.93
CA ASN A 173 -2.38 -2.02 20.01
C ASN A 173 -2.21 -0.54 20.38
N SER A 174 -1.05 -0.20 20.94
CA SER A 174 -0.70 1.17 21.35
C SER A 174 -0.53 2.16 20.18
N ASN A 175 -0.38 1.69 18.93
CA ASN A 175 -0.38 2.52 17.74
C ASN A 175 -1.79 3.02 17.35
N SER A 176 -2.85 2.49 17.97
CA SER A 176 -4.23 2.97 17.78
C SER A 176 -4.37 4.40 18.31
N ASN A 177 -4.87 5.29 17.48
CA ASN A 177 -5.01 6.71 17.81
C ASN A 177 -6.32 7.28 17.25
N ILE A 178 -6.60 8.56 17.54
CA ILE A 178 -7.84 9.23 17.11
C ILE A 178 -8.02 9.13 15.58
N GLU A 179 -6.94 9.23 14.81
CA GLU A 179 -7.01 9.15 13.35
C GLU A 179 -7.41 7.77 12.86
N SER A 180 -6.90 6.69 13.49
CA SER A 180 -7.30 5.33 13.12
C SER A 180 -8.81 5.13 13.26
N PHE A 181 -9.43 5.64 14.32
CA PHE A 181 -10.89 5.59 14.49
C PHE A 181 -11.63 6.48 13.49
N ALA A 182 -11.17 7.71 13.29
CA ALA A 182 -11.81 8.66 12.38
C ALA A 182 -11.79 8.17 10.92
N VAL A 183 -10.63 7.67 10.46
CA VAL A 183 -10.49 7.11 9.12
C VAL A 183 -11.32 5.84 8.97
N SER A 184 -11.29 4.94 9.96
CA SER A 184 -12.12 3.72 9.92
C SER A 184 -13.61 4.03 9.85
N SER A 185 -14.09 5.00 10.64
CA SER A 185 -15.47 5.47 10.54
C SER A 185 -15.82 5.98 9.15
N THR A 186 -14.91 6.78 8.54
CA THR A 186 -15.10 7.28 7.17
C THR A 186 -15.10 6.15 6.14
N LEU A 187 -14.22 5.16 6.29
CA LEU A 187 -14.18 4.01 5.38
C LEU A 187 -15.46 3.16 5.48
N LEU A 188 -16.03 3.02 6.68
CA LEU A 188 -17.33 2.36 6.87
C LEU A 188 -18.47 3.14 6.20
N ASP A 189 -18.49 4.47 6.31
CA ASP A 189 -19.47 5.32 5.61
C ASP A 189 -19.33 5.23 4.08
N LEU A 190 -18.12 4.99 3.58
CA LEU A 190 -17.82 4.71 2.17
C LEU A 190 -18.16 3.28 1.73
N GLY A 191 -18.70 2.45 2.63
CA GLY A 191 -19.18 1.10 2.34
C GLY A 191 -18.15 0.00 2.48
N ALA A 192 -17.10 0.19 3.31
CA ALA A 192 -16.18 -0.91 3.65
C ALA A 192 -16.94 -2.06 4.33
N ASP A 193 -16.68 -3.29 3.90
CA ASP A 193 -17.36 -4.48 4.40
C ASP A 193 -16.67 -5.03 5.66
N LEU A 194 -17.06 -4.49 6.83
CA LEU A 194 -16.52 -4.90 8.12
C LEU A 194 -16.87 -6.36 8.46
N GLU A 195 -18.04 -6.85 8.02
CA GLU A 195 -18.46 -8.23 8.28
C GLU A 195 -17.54 -9.20 7.54
N LEU A 196 -17.26 -8.92 6.27
CA LEU A 196 -16.33 -9.70 5.44
C LEU A 196 -14.92 -9.72 6.05
N ILE A 197 -14.41 -8.56 6.50
CA ILE A 197 -13.13 -8.45 7.19
C ILE A 197 -13.10 -9.34 8.43
N ASN A 198 -14.07 -9.17 9.33
CA ASN A 198 -14.13 -9.92 10.58
C ASN A 198 -14.24 -11.43 10.36
N LYS A 199 -15.03 -11.86 9.37
CA LYS A 199 -15.20 -13.27 9.01
C LYS A 199 -13.87 -13.90 8.60
N ASN A 200 -13.08 -13.21 7.80
CA ASN A 200 -11.84 -13.77 7.24
C ASN A 200 -10.64 -13.63 8.19
N ILE A 201 -10.56 -12.55 8.95
CA ILE A 201 -9.40 -12.28 9.82
C ILE A 201 -9.53 -12.97 11.18
N PHE A 202 -10.74 -13.04 11.75
CA PHE A 202 -10.92 -13.50 13.15
C PHE A 202 -11.73 -14.78 13.31
N ARG A 203 -12.42 -15.27 12.26
CA ARG A 203 -13.29 -16.46 12.36
C ARG A 203 -12.80 -17.67 11.57
N LEU A 204 -11.65 -17.59 10.90
CA LEU A 204 -10.99 -18.73 10.24
C LEU A 204 -10.07 -19.52 11.22
N GLY A 205 -10.43 -19.55 12.49
CA GLY A 205 -9.79 -20.33 13.54
C GLY A 205 -10.61 -21.53 13.95
#